data_383e88f1056131383482cd6c49bbd2e2
#
_entry.id   383e88f1056131383482cd6c49bbd2e2
#
_cell.length_a   1.000
_cell.length_b   1.000
_cell.length_c   1.000
_cell.angle_alpha   90.00
_cell.angle_beta   90.00
_cell.angle_gamma   90.00
#
_symmetry.space_group_name_H-M   'P 1'
#
loop_
_entity.id
_entity.type
_entity.pdbx_description
1 polymer ?
#
loop_
_entity_poly.entity_id
_entity_poly.type
_entity_poly.pdbx_seq_one_letter_code
_entity_poly.pdbx_strand_id
1 'polypeptide(L)'
;MRYHELNTPAYIVQERKLKENLEILRRVREKAGCKILLAQKAFSMYRVYPLIAEYLNGTTASGIFEAKLAAEEFVRENGPGNLPVEEFVREKAPVAFSVENAFRRNENEAEEKGSLPASRKMPENHVFEPAYKNTEMRELCEICSHLYFNSLAQLEAHRSVWEPYQKAGKINVALRINPEHSTQEGHAIYDPCAPGSRLGIRRSQMSERLPEGVTGLHFHTLCEQGLEPLIETFRSVEENFASYLQEARFINLGVGHHITRPDYNVDGLISFVKEIKEKWQLEVYLEPGEAIALNAGTLITKVLDVIDTEDMPTLILDASAACHMPDVLEMPYTPPLFSAMKSGQEAYEEEQGQCVRKPETADEKGPAARTAETEAGKPTGASEGAWVRLASRTCLAGDVIGLYKLPAVPKVGDILTFGDMAIYSMVKNNTFNGMALPDIVLERDREADDRFELVKRFGYQDFKERLA
;
A
#
# COMPACT_ATOMS: atom_id res chain seq x y z
N MET A 1 -26.01 2.92 -0.48
CA MET A 1 -26.33 3.08 0.98
C MET A 1 -26.04 4.50 1.38
N ARG A 2 -26.76 5.02 2.37
CA ARG A 2 -26.45 6.32 2.99
C ARG A 2 -25.46 6.15 4.14
N TYR A 3 -24.77 7.21 4.52
CA TYR A 3 -23.74 7.15 5.58
C TYR A 3 -24.26 6.58 6.92
N HIS A 4 -25.46 6.98 7.36
CA HIS A 4 -26.06 6.51 8.62
C HIS A 4 -26.52 5.04 8.60
N GLU A 5 -26.56 4.40 7.43
CA GLU A 5 -26.88 2.98 7.25
C GLU A 5 -25.64 2.08 7.35
N LEU A 6 -24.44 2.70 7.43
CA LEU A 6 -23.18 1.97 7.54
C LEU A 6 -23.06 1.35 8.95
N ASN A 7 -22.60 0.11 8.99
CA ASN A 7 -22.21 -0.52 10.25
C ASN A 7 -20.84 0.05 10.69
N THR A 8 -20.59 -0.03 11.98
CA THR A 8 -19.29 0.26 12.56
C THR A 8 -18.72 -1.00 13.22
N PRO A 9 -17.40 -1.20 13.21
CA PRO A 9 -16.41 -0.39 12.50
C PRO A 9 -16.42 -0.66 10.98
N ALA A 10 -16.06 0.35 10.17
CA ALA A 10 -15.94 0.20 8.72
C ALA A 10 -14.81 1.06 8.14
N TYR A 11 -14.02 0.49 7.22
CA TYR A 11 -13.15 1.25 6.34
C TYR A 11 -13.96 1.80 5.18
N ILE A 12 -13.83 3.09 4.92
CA ILE A 12 -14.46 3.76 3.77
C ILE A 12 -13.34 4.26 2.86
N VAL A 13 -13.24 3.71 1.66
CA VAL A 13 -12.28 4.16 0.65
C VAL A 13 -12.99 5.11 -0.31
N GLN A 14 -12.39 6.27 -0.57
CA GLN A 14 -12.98 7.36 -1.34
C GLN A 14 -12.45 7.35 -2.78
N GLU A 15 -13.29 6.96 -3.73
CA GLU A 15 -12.92 6.84 -5.15
C GLU A 15 -12.39 8.15 -5.73
N ARG A 16 -12.96 9.29 -5.37
CA ARG A 16 -12.51 10.61 -5.84
C ARG A 16 -11.07 10.90 -5.42
N LYS A 17 -10.74 10.69 -4.13
CA LYS A 17 -9.38 10.92 -3.63
C LYS A 17 -8.36 9.95 -4.23
N LEU A 18 -8.76 8.69 -4.48
CA LEU A 18 -7.93 7.76 -5.24
C LEU A 18 -7.62 8.29 -6.63
N LYS A 19 -8.63 8.80 -7.36
CA LYS A 19 -8.43 9.38 -8.69
C LYS A 19 -7.49 10.59 -8.66
N GLU A 20 -7.64 11.49 -7.68
CA GLU A 20 -6.76 12.65 -7.51
C GLU A 20 -5.30 12.22 -7.35
N ASN A 21 -5.01 11.22 -6.50
CA ASN A 21 -3.68 10.66 -6.35
C ASN A 21 -3.18 9.99 -7.63
N LEU A 22 -4.01 9.20 -8.29
CA LEU A 22 -3.68 8.51 -9.53
C LEU A 22 -3.36 9.48 -10.68
N GLU A 23 -4.01 10.64 -10.75
CA GLU A 23 -3.69 11.70 -11.72
C GLU A 23 -2.28 12.26 -11.53
N ILE A 24 -1.84 12.46 -10.27
CA ILE A 24 -0.46 12.88 -9.98
C ILE A 24 0.54 11.82 -10.46
N LEU A 25 0.27 10.55 -10.16
CA LEU A 25 1.12 9.42 -10.59
C LEU A 25 1.14 9.28 -12.12
N ARG A 26 -0.01 9.43 -12.79
CA ARG A 26 -0.09 9.45 -14.25
C ARG A 26 0.76 10.56 -14.85
N ARG A 27 0.71 11.78 -14.29
CA ARG A 27 1.55 12.90 -14.70
C ARG A 27 3.04 12.57 -14.61
N VAL A 28 3.49 11.95 -13.49
CA VAL A 28 4.87 11.49 -13.33
C VAL A 28 5.22 10.46 -14.40
N ARG A 29 4.40 9.41 -14.55
CA ARG A 29 4.59 8.34 -15.52
C ARG A 29 4.77 8.88 -16.94
N GLU A 30 3.85 9.74 -17.38
CA GLU A 30 3.84 10.26 -18.75
C GLU A 30 4.98 11.25 -19.01
N LYS A 31 5.22 12.18 -18.07
CA LYS A 31 6.25 13.21 -18.25
C LYS A 31 7.68 12.69 -18.08
N ALA A 32 7.91 11.78 -17.16
CA ALA A 32 9.22 11.16 -16.96
C ALA A 32 9.47 9.99 -17.94
N GLY A 33 8.40 9.42 -18.52
CA GLY A 33 8.49 8.23 -19.36
C GLY A 33 8.94 7.00 -18.56
N CYS A 34 8.58 6.90 -17.28
CA CYS A 34 8.83 5.76 -16.41
C CYS A 34 7.60 4.85 -16.32
N LYS A 35 7.77 3.72 -15.65
CA LYS A 35 6.68 2.83 -15.29
C LYS A 35 6.37 2.94 -13.80
N ILE A 36 5.08 2.90 -13.46
CA ILE A 36 4.62 2.97 -12.09
C ILE A 36 3.76 1.75 -11.78
N LEU A 37 4.04 1.11 -10.64
CA LEU A 37 3.39 -0.11 -10.18
C LEU A 37 2.72 0.13 -8.82
N LEU A 38 1.55 -0.47 -8.61
CA LEU A 38 0.91 -0.51 -7.29
C LEU A 38 1.67 -1.46 -6.37
N ALA A 39 2.21 -1.00 -5.24
CA ALA A 39 2.73 -1.89 -4.19
C ALA A 39 1.58 -2.41 -3.31
N GLN A 40 1.18 -3.66 -3.55
CA GLN A 40 0.01 -4.28 -2.92
C GLN A 40 0.13 -4.39 -1.40
N LYS A 41 1.33 -4.54 -0.87
CA LYS A 41 1.59 -4.60 0.59
C LYS A 41 1.03 -3.41 1.38
N ALA A 42 0.88 -2.25 0.73
CA ALA A 42 0.33 -1.05 1.35
C ALA A 42 -1.18 -0.91 1.09
N PHE A 43 -1.64 -1.31 -0.09
CA PHE A 43 -3.03 -1.18 -0.49
C PHE A 43 -3.44 -2.32 -1.44
N SER A 44 -4.38 -3.17 -1.02
CA SER A 44 -4.84 -4.35 -1.77
C SER A 44 -6.36 -4.44 -1.91
N MET A 45 -7.07 -3.32 -1.88
CA MET A 45 -8.52 -3.33 -2.15
C MET A 45 -8.78 -3.58 -3.64
N TYR A 46 -8.83 -4.85 -4.03
CA TYR A 46 -8.93 -5.27 -5.44
C TYR A 46 -10.21 -4.77 -6.16
N ARG A 47 -11.26 -4.42 -5.42
CA ARG A 47 -12.48 -3.81 -5.99
C ARG A 47 -12.20 -2.54 -6.81
N VAL A 48 -11.10 -1.84 -6.53
CA VAL A 48 -10.67 -0.63 -7.26
C VAL A 48 -9.47 -0.88 -8.19
N TYR A 49 -9.01 -2.12 -8.33
CA TYR A 49 -7.91 -2.45 -9.25
C TYR A 49 -8.19 -2.12 -10.71
N PRO A 50 -9.40 -2.34 -11.26
CA PRO A 50 -9.72 -1.89 -12.62
C PRO A 50 -9.52 -0.38 -12.81
N LEU A 51 -9.95 0.44 -11.84
CA LEU A 51 -9.71 1.88 -11.87
C LEU A 51 -8.20 2.19 -11.85
N ILE A 52 -7.44 1.58 -10.93
CA ILE A 52 -5.99 1.82 -10.80
C ILE A 52 -5.26 1.40 -12.09
N ALA A 53 -5.67 0.32 -12.72
CA ALA A 53 -5.06 -0.21 -13.95
C ALA A 53 -5.16 0.75 -15.16
N GLU A 54 -6.11 1.69 -15.16
CA GLU A 54 -6.18 2.74 -16.19
C GLU A 54 -5.03 3.75 -16.06
N TYR A 55 -4.50 3.94 -14.85
CA TYR A 55 -3.47 4.94 -14.54
C TYR A 55 -2.06 4.35 -14.48
N LEU A 56 -1.89 3.12 -14.00
CA LEU A 56 -0.61 2.51 -13.72
C LEU A 56 -0.23 1.42 -14.74
N ASN A 57 1.01 0.97 -14.70
CA ASN A 57 1.53 -0.05 -15.61
C ASN A 57 1.32 -1.48 -15.10
N GLY A 58 1.07 -1.65 -13.80
CA GLY A 58 0.94 -2.95 -13.18
C GLY A 58 1.02 -2.88 -11.65
N THR A 59 1.43 -3.99 -11.06
CA THR A 59 1.54 -4.19 -9.62
C THR A 59 2.90 -4.72 -9.22
N THR A 60 3.24 -4.58 -7.94
CA THR A 60 4.34 -5.32 -7.30
C THR A 60 3.83 -6.06 -6.08
N ALA A 61 4.17 -7.34 -5.98
CA ALA A 61 3.77 -8.27 -4.94
C ALA A 61 4.92 -8.55 -3.98
N SER A 62 4.59 -8.78 -2.71
CA SER A 62 5.54 -9.19 -1.66
C SER A 62 5.43 -10.68 -1.33
N GLY A 63 4.65 -11.43 -2.11
CA GLY A 63 4.45 -12.86 -1.98
C GLY A 63 3.46 -13.40 -3.01
N ILE A 64 3.39 -14.73 -3.08
CA ILE A 64 2.59 -15.42 -4.12
C ILE A 64 1.10 -15.07 -4.08
N PHE A 65 0.51 -14.80 -2.91
CA PHE A 65 -0.93 -14.48 -2.84
C PHE A 65 -1.23 -13.08 -3.37
N GLU A 66 -0.35 -12.10 -3.14
CA GLU A 66 -0.48 -10.79 -3.79
C GLU A 66 -0.26 -10.90 -5.30
N ALA A 67 0.69 -11.74 -5.76
CA ALA A 67 0.93 -11.97 -7.18
C ALA A 67 -0.27 -12.61 -7.88
N LYS A 68 -0.95 -13.57 -7.23
CA LYS A 68 -2.19 -14.17 -7.71
C LYS A 68 -3.33 -13.16 -7.75
N LEU A 69 -3.52 -12.40 -6.68
CA LEU A 69 -4.54 -11.36 -6.62
C LEU A 69 -4.39 -10.36 -7.77
N ALA A 70 -3.16 -9.95 -8.06
CA ALA A 70 -2.89 -9.07 -9.19
C ALA A 70 -3.19 -9.73 -10.54
N ALA A 71 -2.80 -11.00 -10.72
CA ALA A 71 -3.05 -11.72 -11.97
C ALA A 71 -4.54 -11.92 -12.26
N GLU A 72 -5.36 -12.07 -11.20
CA GLU A 72 -6.79 -12.27 -11.31
C GLU A 72 -7.59 -10.97 -11.45
N GLU A 73 -7.21 -9.92 -10.70
CA GLU A 73 -8.06 -8.74 -10.49
C GLU A 73 -7.51 -7.43 -11.11
N PHE A 74 -6.19 -7.36 -11.40
CA PHE A 74 -5.61 -6.14 -11.95
C PHE A 74 -5.76 -6.08 -13.48
N VAL A 75 -7.01 -5.90 -13.93
CA VAL A 75 -7.42 -5.86 -15.34
C VAL A 75 -8.00 -4.50 -15.68
N ARG A 76 -7.88 -4.07 -16.96
CA ARG A 76 -8.49 -2.81 -17.42
C ARG A 76 -9.94 -3.05 -17.86
N GLU A 77 -10.87 -2.22 -17.39
CA GLU A 77 -12.29 -2.35 -17.71
C GLU A 77 -12.58 -2.31 -19.24
N ASN A 78 -11.78 -1.59 -20.01
CA ASN A 78 -11.91 -1.46 -21.45
C ASN A 78 -10.94 -2.36 -22.25
N GLY A 79 -10.39 -3.41 -21.62
CA GLY A 79 -9.51 -4.38 -22.26
C GLY A 79 -10.29 -5.42 -23.09
N PRO A 80 -9.69 -6.02 -24.14
CA PRO A 80 -10.30 -7.15 -24.82
C PRO A 80 -10.35 -8.33 -23.84
N GLY A 81 -11.53 -8.72 -23.39
CA GLY A 81 -11.77 -9.84 -22.46
C GLY A 81 -12.75 -9.56 -21.32
N ASN A 82 -13.24 -8.34 -21.16
CA ASN A 82 -14.26 -8.06 -20.14
C ASN A 82 -15.62 -8.57 -20.59
N LEU A 83 -16.00 -9.73 -20.04
CA LEU A 83 -17.41 -10.07 -19.87
C LEU A 83 -17.99 -9.24 -18.71
N PRO A 84 -19.26 -8.78 -18.78
CA PRO A 84 -19.88 -8.05 -17.69
C PRO A 84 -19.80 -8.85 -16.37
N VAL A 85 -19.43 -8.18 -15.30
CA VAL A 85 -19.23 -8.75 -13.95
C VAL A 85 -20.46 -9.55 -13.45
N GLU A 86 -21.64 -9.31 -14.01
CA GLU A 86 -22.89 -10.01 -13.66
C GLU A 86 -22.94 -11.48 -14.12
N GLU A 87 -22.17 -11.89 -15.12
CA GLU A 87 -22.12 -13.28 -15.58
C GLU A 87 -21.12 -14.14 -14.82
N PHE A 88 -20.08 -13.56 -14.22
CA PHE A 88 -19.02 -14.29 -13.52
C PHE A 88 -19.43 -14.81 -12.14
N VAL A 89 -20.50 -14.30 -11.55
CA VAL A 89 -20.97 -14.69 -10.20
C VAL A 89 -21.83 -15.98 -10.23
N ARG A 90 -22.26 -16.47 -11.39
CA ARG A 90 -23.21 -17.59 -11.49
C ARG A 90 -22.61 -18.98 -11.71
N GLU A 91 -21.35 -19.12 -12.03
CA GLU A 91 -20.72 -20.43 -12.23
C GLU A 91 -19.54 -20.67 -11.28
N LYS A 92 -19.82 -20.88 -9.99
CA LYS A 92 -18.86 -21.50 -9.06
C LYS A 92 -19.09 -22.99 -8.97
N ALA A 93 -18.40 -23.75 -9.83
CA ALA A 93 -17.98 -25.11 -9.54
C ALA A 93 -16.44 -25.14 -9.49
N PRO A 94 -15.81 -25.97 -8.63
CA PRO A 94 -14.35 -25.98 -8.47
C PRO A 94 -13.70 -26.65 -9.69
N VAL A 95 -13.29 -25.86 -10.64
CA VAL A 95 -12.46 -26.32 -11.77
C VAL A 95 -11.05 -25.80 -11.50
N ALA A 96 -10.08 -26.71 -11.50
CA ALA A 96 -8.68 -26.39 -11.49
C ALA A 96 -8.38 -25.42 -12.65
N PHE A 97 -8.06 -24.17 -12.31
CA PHE A 97 -7.80 -23.12 -13.27
C PHE A 97 -6.42 -23.37 -13.87
N SER A 98 -6.35 -23.80 -15.12
CA SER A 98 -5.08 -23.81 -15.89
C SER A 98 -5.02 -22.52 -16.71
N VAL A 99 -3.98 -21.75 -16.50
CA VAL A 99 -3.67 -20.51 -17.24
C VAL A 99 -3.64 -20.74 -18.76
N GLU A 100 -3.35 -21.96 -19.21
CA GLU A 100 -3.41 -22.37 -20.62
C GLU A 100 -4.79 -22.12 -21.26
N ASN A 101 -5.88 -22.26 -20.51
CA ASN A 101 -7.22 -22.06 -21.07
C ASN A 101 -7.60 -20.59 -21.26
N ALA A 102 -7.04 -19.69 -20.46
CA ALA A 102 -7.22 -18.25 -20.65
C ALA A 102 -6.48 -17.73 -21.88
N PHE A 103 -5.26 -18.24 -22.14
CA PHE A 103 -4.50 -17.88 -23.32
C PHE A 103 -5.06 -18.46 -24.62
N ARG A 104 -5.52 -19.71 -24.62
CA ARG A 104 -6.11 -20.34 -25.82
C ARG A 104 -7.47 -19.77 -26.23
N ARG A 105 -8.29 -19.29 -25.29
CA ARG A 105 -9.55 -18.60 -25.65
C ARG A 105 -9.30 -17.30 -26.39
N ASN A 106 -8.27 -16.54 -26.01
CA ASN A 106 -7.94 -15.27 -26.67
C ASN A 106 -7.36 -15.45 -28.09
N GLU A 107 -6.68 -16.55 -28.39
CA GLU A 107 -6.12 -16.81 -29.73
C GLU A 107 -7.19 -17.25 -30.74
N ASN A 108 -8.17 -18.04 -30.31
CA ASN A 108 -9.20 -18.54 -31.23
C ASN A 108 -10.29 -17.49 -31.56
N GLU A 109 -10.54 -16.51 -30.69
CA GLU A 109 -11.49 -15.42 -30.99
C GLU A 109 -10.86 -14.28 -31.81
N ALA A 110 -9.53 -14.19 -31.86
CA ALA A 110 -8.79 -13.17 -32.61
C ALA A 110 -8.74 -13.45 -34.12
N GLU A 111 -8.91 -14.70 -34.57
CA GLU A 111 -8.89 -15.06 -35.99
C GLU A 111 -10.19 -14.72 -36.73
N GLU A 112 -11.32 -14.50 -36.05
CA GLU A 112 -12.61 -14.23 -36.70
C GLU A 112 -12.96 -12.74 -36.88
N LYS A 113 -12.22 -11.79 -36.30
CA LYS A 113 -12.51 -10.35 -36.49
C LYS A 113 -11.26 -9.58 -36.85
N GLY A 114 -11.24 -9.13 -38.09
CA GLY A 114 -10.14 -8.42 -38.74
C GLY A 114 -9.46 -7.34 -37.91
N SER A 115 -8.12 -7.34 -38.01
CA SER A 115 -7.12 -6.37 -37.53
C SER A 115 -7.36 -5.76 -36.16
N LEU A 116 -6.79 -6.37 -35.12
CA LEU A 116 -6.66 -5.79 -33.79
C LEU A 116 -5.84 -4.48 -33.86
N PRO A 117 -6.30 -3.41 -33.19
CA PRO A 117 -5.45 -2.24 -32.96
C PRO A 117 -4.23 -2.62 -32.14
N ALA A 118 -3.10 -1.99 -32.44
CA ALA A 118 -1.76 -2.24 -31.87
C ALA A 118 -1.82 -2.66 -30.39
N SER A 119 -1.25 -3.82 -30.11
CA SER A 119 -1.27 -4.57 -28.85
C SER A 119 -1.27 -3.71 -27.60
N ARG A 120 -2.41 -3.62 -26.88
CA ARG A 120 -2.42 -3.18 -25.49
C ARG A 120 -1.65 -4.22 -24.67
N LYS A 121 -0.47 -3.87 -24.20
CA LYS A 121 0.32 -4.72 -23.30
C LYS A 121 -0.51 -5.04 -22.05
N MET A 122 -0.52 -6.31 -21.65
CA MET A 122 -1.07 -6.72 -20.34
C MET A 122 -0.36 -5.95 -19.22
N PRO A 123 -1.06 -5.65 -18.12
CA PRO A 123 -0.43 -5.05 -16.95
C PRO A 123 0.74 -5.92 -16.45
N GLU A 124 1.80 -5.27 -15.99
CA GLU A 124 2.97 -5.97 -15.47
C GLU A 124 2.70 -6.42 -14.02
N ASN A 125 3.13 -7.63 -13.68
CA ASN A 125 3.02 -8.18 -12.33
C ASN A 125 4.44 -8.53 -11.86
N HIS A 126 4.97 -7.74 -10.92
CA HIS A 126 6.30 -7.90 -10.36
C HIS A 126 6.21 -8.62 -9.02
N VAL A 127 7.28 -9.32 -8.61
CA VAL A 127 7.34 -9.94 -7.29
C VAL A 127 8.73 -9.83 -6.67
N PHE A 128 8.76 -9.48 -5.39
CA PHE A 128 9.96 -9.53 -4.54
C PHE A 128 9.63 -10.21 -3.23
N GLU A 129 10.38 -11.25 -2.92
CA GLU A 129 10.43 -11.87 -1.57
C GLU A 129 11.88 -11.94 -1.10
N PRO A 130 12.16 -11.81 0.23
CA PRO A 130 13.49 -12.01 0.77
C PRO A 130 14.05 -13.43 0.51
N ALA A 131 13.17 -14.42 0.40
CA ALA A 131 13.49 -15.78 -0.01
C ALA A 131 12.24 -16.47 -0.56
N TYR A 132 12.36 -17.07 -1.73
CA TYR A 132 11.29 -17.82 -2.38
C TYR A 132 11.25 -19.28 -1.91
N LYS A 133 10.06 -19.86 -1.81
CA LYS A 133 9.89 -21.29 -1.63
C LYS A 133 9.98 -22.03 -2.96
N ASN A 134 10.62 -23.21 -2.96
CA ASN A 134 10.75 -24.05 -4.15
C ASN A 134 9.39 -24.41 -4.76
N THR A 135 8.37 -24.60 -3.93
CA THR A 135 7.02 -24.96 -4.36
C THR A 135 6.27 -23.85 -5.08
N GLU A 136 6.67 -22.59 -4.90
CA GLU A 136 5.98 -21.41 -5.44
C GLU A 136 6.65 -20.87 -6.72
N MET A 137 7.96 -21.12 -6.90
CA MET A 137 8.77 -20.50 -7.95
C MET A 137 8.23 -20.71 -9.37
N ARG A 138 7.73 -21.92 -9.69
CA ARG A 138 7.16 -22.21 -11.00
C ARG A 138 5.93 -21.36 -11.28
N GLU A 139 5.00 -21.31 -10.33
CA GLU A 139 3.78 -20.54 -10.45
C GLU A 139 4.07 -19.03 -10.55
N LEU A 140 5.04 -18.53 -9.78
CA LEU A 140 5.50 -17.14 -9.91
C LEU A 140 6.06 -16.84 -11.30
N CYS A 141 6.82 -17.77 -11.91
CA CYS A 141 7.28 -17.61 -13.29
C CYS A 141 6.14 -17.60 -14.34
N GLU A 142 5.01 -18.21 -14.02
CA GLU A 142 3.83 -18.27 -14.91
C GLU A 142 2.97 -17.00 -14.83
N ILE A 143 2.85 -16.40 -13.64
CA ILE A 143 1.93 -15.27 -13.38
C ILE A 143 2.63 -13.93 -13.26
N CYS A 144 3.96 -13.86 -13.09
CA CYS A 144 4.72 -12.62 -12.96
C CYS A 144 5.51 -12.31 -14.23
N SER A 145 5.69 -11.03 -14.51
CA SER A 145 6.55 -10.52 -15.58
C SER A 145 7.98 -10.21 -15.11
N HIS A 146 8.17 -9.98 -13.80
CA HIS A 146 9.46 -9.63 -13.21
C HIS A 146 9.64 -10.32 -11.86
N LEU A 147 10.80 -10.97 -11.67
CA LEU A 147 11.20 -11.60 -10.41
C LEU A 147 12.46 -10.91 -9.87
N TYR A 148 12.44 -10.51 -8.62
CA TYR A 148 13.56 -9.86 -7.94
C TYR A 148 14.15 -10.79 -6.88
N PHE A 149 15.44 -11.14 -7.01
CA PHE A 149 16.12 -11.97 -6.04
C PHE A 149 16.89 -11.15 -5.02
N ASN A 150 16.80 -11.56 -3.77
CA ASN A 150 17.41 -10.89 -2.62
C ASN A 150 18.84 -11.37 -2.35
N SER A 151 19.28 -12.44 -2.96
CA SER A 151 20.64 -12.98 -2.83
C SER A 151 21.06 -13.80 -4.06
N LEU A 152 22.36 -13.88 -4.32
CA LEU A 152 22.90 -14.73 -5.39
C LEU A 152 22.63 -16.21 -5.14
N ALA A 153 22.59 -16.64 -3.85
CA ALA A 153 22.26 -18.01 -3.49
C ALA A 153 20.81 -18.37 -3.89
N GLN A 154 19.84 -17.49 -3.66
CA GLN A 154 18.46 -17.68 -4.08
C GLN A 154 18.30 -17.65 -5.59
N LEU A 155 18.99 -16.75 -6.27
CA LEU A 155 19.03 -16.71 -7.74
C LEU A 155 19.48 -18.07 -8.30
N GLU A 156 20.58 -18.60 -7.79
CA GLU A 156 21.16 -19.85 -8.27
C GLU A 156 20.33 -21.08 -7.90
N ALA A 157 19.82 -21.12 -6.66
CA ALA A 157 18.97 -22.23 -6.19
C ALA A 157 17.72 -22.44 -7.05
N HIS A 158 17.18 -21.37 -7.63
CA HIS A 158 15.98 -21.43 -8.48
C HIS A 158 16.27 -21.36 -9.99
N ARG A 159 17.53 -21.30 -10.41
CA ARG A 159 17.93 -21.11 -11.81
C ARG A 159 17.27 -22.11 -12.76
N SER A 160 17.25 -23.38 -12.41
CA SER A 160 16.65 -24.44 -13.25
C SER A 160 15.16 -24.23 -13.53
N VAL A 161 14.48 -23.45 -12.69
CA VAL A 161 13.05 -23.14 -12.84
C VAL A 161 12.85 -21.84 -13.62
N TRP A 162 13.51 -20.73 -13.22
CA TRP A 162 13.25 -19.42 -13.81
C TRP A 162 13.94 -19.21 -15.18
N GLU A 163 15.10 -19.81 -15.39
CA GLU A 163 15.92 -19.55 -16.60
C GLU A 163 15.21 -19.92 -17.92
N PRO A 164 14.47 -21.05 -18.04
CA PRO A 164 13.69 -21.35 -19.24
C PRO A 164 12.66 -20.28 -19.58
N TYR A 165 11.98 -19.70 -18.57
CA TYR A 165 11.00 -18.62 -18.78
C TYR A 165 11.69 -17.33 -19.22
N GLN A 166 12.84 -17.01 -18.62
CA GLN A 166 13.63 -15.83 -18.96
C GLN A 166 14.17 -15.94 -20.39
N LYS A 167 14.76 -17.09 -20.80
CA LYS A 167 15.24 -17.34 -22.16
C LYS A 167 14.12 -17.29 -23.21
N ALA A 168 12.91 -17.68 -22.83
CA ALA A 168 11.71 -17.55 -23.67
C ALA A 168 11.14 -16.12 -23.71
N GLY A 169 11.74 -15.15 -23.00
CA GLY A 169 11.28 -13.76 -22.95
C GLY A 169 9.98 -13.56 -22.19
N LYS A 170 9.55 -14.54 -21.37
CA LYS A 170 8.32 -14.46 -20.59
C LYS A 170 8.48 -13.65 -19.31
N ILE A 171 9.66 -13.69 -18.69
CA ILE A 171 9.97 -12.98 -17.45
C ILE A 171 11.29 -12.21 -17.58
N ASN A 172 11.40 -11.16 -16.79
CA ASN A 172 12.65 -10.47 -16.48
C ASN A 172 13.12 -10.86 -15.09
N VAL A 173 14.42 -10.97 -14.90
CA VAL A 173 15.04 -11.32 -13.63
C VAL A 173 15.95 -10.20 -13.18
N ALA A 174 15.84 -9.79 -11.92
CA ALA A 174 16.60 -8.70 -11.33
C ALA A 174 17.12 -9.06 -9.94
N LEU A 175 18.07 -8.26 -9.48
CA LEU A 175 18.60 -8.34 -8.11
C LEU A 175 18.16 -7.15 -7.31
N ARG A 176 17.67 -7.40 -6.10
CA ARG A 176 17.56 -6.35 -5.09
C ARG A 176 18.95 -6.08 -4.50
N ILE A 177 19.44 -4.87 -4.69
CA ILE A 177 20.70 -4.40 -4.11
C ILE A 177 20.44 -3.62 -2.82
N ASN A 178 21.44 -3.63 -1.93
CA ASN A 178 21.48 -2.75 -0.76
C ASN A 178 22.42 -1.59 -1.07
N PRO A 179 21.95 -0.36 -1.20
CA PRO A 179 22.80 0.80 -1.46
C PRO A 179 23.84 1.09 -0.37
N GLU A 180 23.70 0.47 0.82
CA GLU A 180 24.56 0.70 1.99
C GLU A 180 24.54 2.16 2.48
N HIS A 181 23.45 2.86 2.16
CA HIS A 181 23.16 4.22 2.55
C HIS A 181 21.73 4.30 3.10
N SER A 182 21.58 4.89 4.27
CA SER A 182 20.26 5.11 4.88
C SER A 182 20.00 6.59 5.09
N THR A 183 18.78 6.98 4.73
CA THR A 183 18.22 8.31 5.01
C THR A 183 17.14 8.24 6.09
N GLN A 184 16.97 7.06 6.73
CA GLN A 184 15.95 6.89 7.77
C GLN A 184 16.38 7.53 9.08
N GLU A 185 15.55 8.43 9.58
CA GLU A 185 15.73 9.05 10.89
C GLU A 185 14.69 8.49 11.86
N GLY A 186 15.15 7.74 12.87
CA GLY A 186 14.35 7.42 14.05
C GLY A 186 13.78 6.00 14.16
N HIS A 187 13.52 5.25 13.10
CA HIS A 187 12.91 3.92 13.19
C HIS A 187 13.72 2.83 12.47
N ALA A 188 14.66 2.21 13.19
CA ALA A 188 15.52 1.13 12.65
C ALA A 188 14.72 -0.05 12.04
N ILE A 189 13.47 -0.28 12.45
CA ILE A 189 12.59 -1.32 11.91
C ILE A 189 12.24 -1.07 10.44
N TYR A 190 12.27 0.18 9.98
CA TYR A 190 11.98 0.58 8.60
C TYR A 190 13.22 0.92 7.78
N ASP A 191 14.43 0.66 8.32
CA ASP A 191 15.69 0.88 7.62
C ASP A 191 16.23 -0.41 6.99
N PRO A 192 16.02 -0.63 5.67
CA PRO A 192 16.56 -1.79 4.99
C PRO A 192 18.09 -1.78 4.85
N CYS A 193 18.75 -0.64 5.09
CA CYS A 193 20.19 -0.49 5.04
C CYS A 193 20.86 -0.56 6.42
N ALA A 194 20.09 -0.71 7.49
CA ALA A 194 20.62 -0.84 8.85
C ALA A 194 21.62 -2.01 8.99
N PRO A 195 22.58 -1.91 9.91
CA PRO A 195 23.45 -3.03 10.23
C PRO A 195 22.67 -4.30 10.56
N GLY A 196 23.03 -5.44 9.93
CA GLY A 196 22.32 -6.70 10.10
C GLY A 196 21.04 -6.86 9.28
N SER A 197 20.68 -5.89 8.45
CA SER A 197 19.55 -6.04 7.53
C SER A 197 19.74 -7.24 6.59
N ARG A 198 18.66 -8.02 6.42
CA ARG A 198 18.60 -9.16 5.50
C ARG A 198 18.20 -8.74 4.06
N LEU A 199 17.96 -7.45 3.81
CA LEU A 199 17.35 -6.96 2.59
C LEU A 199 18.37 -6.37 1.61
N GLY A 200 18.44 -6.98 0.43
CA GLY A 200 19.31 -6.55 -0.66
C GLY A 200 20.75 -7.05 -0.57
N ILE A 201 21.38 -7.21 -1.73
CA ILE A 201 22.75 -7.68 -1.90
C ILE A 201 23.69 -6.49 -1.75
N ARG A 202 24.64 -6.56 -0.83
CA ARG A 202 25.66 -5.53 -0.67
C ARG A 202 26.69 -5.59 -1.79
N ARG A 203 27.36 -4.46 -2.05
CA ARG A 203 28.40 -4.40 -3.09
C ARG A 203 29.47 -5.48 -2.93
N SER A 204 29.91 -5.76 -1.72
CA SER A 204 30.91 -6.78 -1.39
C SER A 204 30.48 -8.22 -1.67
N GLN A 205 29.18 -8.47 -1.83
CA GLN A 205 28.60 -9.78 -2.13
C GLN A 205 28.35 -10.00 -3.64
N MET A 206 28.46 -8.93 -4.43
CA MET A 206 28.26 -8.98 -5.88
C MET A 206 29.52 -9.52 -6.58
N SER A 207 29.30 -10.30 -7.64
CA SER A 207 30.35 -10.64 -8.61
C SER A 207 30.82 -9.39 -9.39
N GLU A 208 31.87 -9.51 -10.20
CA GLU A 208 32.36 -8.38 -11.01
C GLU A 208 31.35 -7.87 -12.03
N ARG A 209 30.48 -8.76 -12.52
CA ARG A 209 29.44 -8.48 -13.51
C ARG A 209 28.08 -8.97 -13.04
N LEU A 210 27.03 -8.51 -13.71
CA LEU A 210 25.70 -9.10 -13.49
C LEU A 210 25.71 -10.58 -13.82
N PRO A 211 25.09 -11.44 -12.99
CA PRO A 211 24.92 -12.86 -13.28
C PRO A 211 24.16 -13.05 -14.60
N GLU A 212 24.50 -14.13 -15.33
CA GLU A 212 23.82 -14.46 -16.57
C GLU A 212 22.31 -14.59 -16.36
N GLY A 213 21.52 -13.96 -17.26
CA GLY A 213 20.07 -13.92 -17.20
C GLY A 213 19.50 -12.80 -16.36
N VAL A 214 20.30 -12.14 -15.53
CA VAL A 214 19.88 -10.95 -14.78
C VAL A 214 19.91 -9.73 -15.71
N THR A 215 18.80 -8.97 -15.73
CA THR A 215 18.62 -7.83 -16.64
C THR A 215 18.29 -6.53 -15.94
N GLY A 216 18.11 -6.55 -14.62
CA GLY A 216 17.73 -5.36 -13.88
C GLY A 216 18.23 -5.32 -12.43
N LEU A 217 18.12 -4.12 -11.85
CA LEU A 217 18.40 -3.86 -10.46
C LEU A 217 17.17 -3.29 -9.77
N HIS A 218 17.07 -3.51 -8.49
CA HIS A 218 16.02 -2.97 -7.63
C HIS A 218 16.62 -2.57 -6.28
N PHE A 219 16.18 -1.46 -5.74
CA PHE A 219 16.38 -1.15 -4.32
C PHE A 219 15.09 -0.59 -3.73
N HIS A 220 14.94 -0.72 -2.42
CA HIS A 220 13.83 -0.14 -1.68
C HIS A 220 14.34 0.21 -0.28
N THR A 221 14.51 1.50 -0.02
CA THR A 221 15.18 2.02 1.17
C THR A 221 14.41 3.12 1.87
N LEU A 222 13.44 3.72 1.19
CA LEU A 222 12.66 4.83 1.71
C LEU A 222 11.43 4.36 2.48
N CYS A 223 11.03 5.15 3.46
CA CYS A 223 9.76 5.03 4.17
C CYS A 223 9.25 6.45 4.44
N GLU A 224 8.10 6.82 3.87
CA GLU A 224 7.42 8.11 4.04
C GLU A 224 8.28 9.36 3.72
N GLN A 225 9.21 9.24 2.77
CA GLN A 225 10.19 10.29 2.50
C GLN A 225 9.91 11.08 1.21
N GLY A 226 10.58 12.23 1.10
CA GLY A 226 10.53 13.12 -0.05
C GLY A 226 11.48 12.71 -1.19
N LEU A 227 11.74 13.65 -2.11
CA LEU A 227 12.60 13.44 -3.26
C LEU A 227 14.09 13.42 -2.89
N GLU A 228 14.53 14.28 -1.99
CA GLU A 228 15.94 14.46 -1.64
C GLU A 228 16.58 13.16 -1.12
N PRO A 229 15.94 12.41 -0.19
CA PRO A 229 16.39 11.09 0.23
C PRO A 229 16.52 10.07 -0.91
N LEU A 230 15.64 10.12 -1.91
CA LEU A 230 15.76 9.28 -3.10
C LEU A 230 17.01 9.63 -3.91
N ILE A 231 17.28 10.92 -4.13
CA ILE A 231 18.45 11.40 -4.86
C ILE A 231 19.74 10.98 -4.13
N GLU A 232 19.79 11.14 -2.81
CA GLU A 232 20.95 10.73 -1.98
C GLU A 232 21.19 9.22 -2.05
N THR A 233 20.14 8.43 -1.91
CA THR A 233 20.23 6.97 -2.04
C THR A 233 20.70 6.56 -3.43
N PHE A 234 20.17 7.20 -4.48
CA PHE A 234 20.58 6.86 -5.84
C PHE A 234 22.03 7.24 -6.15
N ARG A 235 22.55 8.31 -5.57
CA ARG A 235 23.99 8.64 -5.65
C ARG A 235 24.85 7.52 -5.08
N SER A 236 24.47 6.96 -3.94
CA SER A 236 25.16 5.80 -3.38
C SER A 236 25.06 4.55 -4.29
N VAL A 237 23.91 4.37 -4.98
CA VAL A 237 23.78 3.32 -6.02
C VAL A 237 24.74 3.60 -7.18
N GLU A 238 24.86 4.83 -7.65
CA GLU A 238 25.81 5.20 -8.71
C GLU A 238 27.26 4.97 -8.29
N GLU A 239 27.62 5.34 -7.07
CA GLU A 239 29.00 5.17 -6.55
C GLU A 239 29.36 3.68 -6.42
N ASN A 240 28.47 2.86 -5.92
CA ASN A 240 28.76 1.47 -5.57
C ASN A 240 28.41 0.47 -6.70
N PHE A 241 27.45 0.80 -7.57
CA PHE A 241 26.91 -0.15 -8.56
C PHE A 241 26.94 0.35 -10.01
N ALA A 242 27.77 1.37 -10.34
CA ALA A 242 27.85 1.97 -11.67
C ALA A 242 28.08 0.92 -12.78
N SER A 243 29.00 -0.04 -12.60
CA SER A 243 29.27 -1.10 -13.59
C SER A 243 28.06 -1.95 -13.89
N TYR A 244 27.21 -2.21 -12.90
CA TYR A 244 26.00 -3.01 -13.06
C TYR A 244 24.85 -2.20 -13.70
N LEU A 245 24.78 -0.88 -13.43
CA LEU A 245 23.84 0.01 -14.11
C LEU A 245 24.11 0.04 -15.62
N GLN A 246 25.39 -0.02 -16.04
CA GLN A 246 25.77 -0.09 -17.47
C GLN A 246 25.37 -1.39 -18.14
N GLU A 247 25.28 -2.50 -17.40
CA GLU A 247 24.88 -3.80 -17.90
C GLU A 247 23.37 -4.05 -17.83
N ALA A 248 22.67 -3.31 -16.97
CA ALA A 248 21.25 -3.47 -16.75
C ALA A 248 20.40 -2.87 -17.90
N ARG A 249 19.18 -3.35 -18.06
CA ARG A 249 18.16 -2.79 -18.95
C ARG A 249 17.16 -1.92 -18.21
N PHE A 250 16.99 -2.16 -16.91
CA PHE A 250 16.07 -1.40 -16.09
C PHE A 250 16.57 -1.27 -14.65
N ILE A 251 16.08 -0.26 -13.98
CA ILE A 251 16.20 -0.08 -12.55
C ILE A 251 14.85 0.22 -11.92
N ASN A 252 14.58 -0.42 -10.80
CA ASN A 252 13.40 -0.19 -9.99
C ASN A 252 13.82 0.53 -8.70
N LEU A 253 13.29 1.74 -8.50
CA LEU A 253 13.65 2.61 -7.38
C LEU A 253 12.83 2.29 -6.11
N GLY A 254 11.94 1.29 -6.18
CA GLY A 254 11.19 0.78 -5.03
C GLY A 254 10.06 1.68 -4.56
N VAL A 255 9.74 1.50 -3.29
CA VAL A 255 8.60 2.09 -2.56
C VAL A 255 9.10 3.15 -1.56
N GLY A 256 8.17 3.85 -0.88
CA GLY A 256 8.44 4.71 0.27
C GLY A 256 8.54 6.19 -0.08
N HIS A 257 8.24 6.54 -1.32
CA HIS A 257 8.10 7.94 -1.73
C HIS A 257 6.66 8.40 -1.59
N HIS A 258 6.41 9.41 -0.82
CA HIS A 258 5.09 10.02 -0.68
C HIS A 258 4.76 10.98 -1.85
N ILE A 259 4.79 10.48 -3.09
CA ILE A 259 4.68 11.27 -4.34
C ILE A 259 3.41 12.14 -4.37
N THR A 260 2.32 11.69 -3.76
CA THR A 260 1.02 12.39 -3.74
C THR A 260 0.82 13.28 -2.53
N ARG A 261 1.80 13.35 -1.63
CA ARG A 261 1.78 14.30 -0.53
C ARG A 261 1.83 15.74 -1.04
N PRO A 262 1.05 16.68 -0.50
CA PRO A 262 0.94 18.04 -1.05
C PRO A 262 2.27 18.80 -1.17
N ASP A 263 3.23 18.53 -0.29
CA ASP A 263 4.56 19.16 -0.25
C ASP A 263 5.64 18.41 -1.05
N TYR A 264 5.28 17.31 -1.74
CA TYR A 264 6.24 16.52 -2.50
C TYR A 264 6.65 17.23 -3.81
N ASN A 265 7.94 17.26 -4.10
CA ASN A 265 8.48 17.88 -5.33
C ASN A 265 8.31 16.98 -6.55
N VAL A 266 7.11 16.94 -7.11
CA VAL A 266 6.74 16.10 -8.27
C VAL A 266 7.54 16.47 -9.52
N ASP A 267 7.77 17.77 -9.79
CA ASP A 267 8.52 18.19 -10.98
C ASP A 267 10.01 17.86 -10.86
N GLY A 268 10.55 17.93 -9.65
CA GLY A 268 11.90 17.45 -9.35
C GLY A 268 12.04 15.94 -9.60
N LEU A 269 11.06 15.12 -9.17
CA LEU A 269 11.06 13.68 -9.44
C LEU A 269 11.04 13.39 -10.94
N ILE A 270 10.21 14.09 -11.70
CA ILE A 270 10.15 13.94 -13.17
C ILE A 270 11.52 14.24 -13.81
N SER A 271 12.17 15.29 -13.38
CA SER A 271 13.51 15.68 -13.88
C SER A 271 14.55 14.63 -13.51
N PHE A 272 14.57 14.22 -12.26
CA PHE A 272 15.51 13.20 -11.75
C PHE A 272 15.38 11.86 -12.47
N VAL A 273 14.15 11.38 -12.70
CA VAL A 273 13.94 10.14 -13.45
C VAL A 273 14.42 10.26 -14.90
N LYS A 274 14.24 11.43 -15.54
CA LYS A 274 14.78 11.68 -16.88
C LYS A 274 16.30 11.63 -16.90
N GLU A 275 16.96 12.25 -15.92
CA GLU A 275 18.43 12.21 -15.78
C GLU A 275 18.96 10.78 -15.66
N ILE A 276 18.32 9.93 -14.85
CA ILE A 276 18.66 8.50 -14.74
C ILE A 276 18.56 7.82 -16.11
N LYS A 277 17.43 8.03 -16.80
CA LYS A 277 17.18 7.42 -18.11
C LYS A 277 18.19 7.88 -19.18
N GLU A 278 18.51 9.15 -19.20
CA GLU A 278 19.46 9.72 -20.16
C GLU A 278 20.90 9.27 -19.86
N LYS A 279 21.32 9.28 -18.61
CA LYS A 279 22.67 8.92 -18.20
C LYS A 279 22.96 7.42 -18.37
N TRP A 280 22.01 6.56 -17.95
CA TRP A 280 22.22 5.13 -17.84
C TRP A 280 21.53 4.33 -18.95
N GLN A 281 20.70 4.95 -19.80
CA GLN A 281 19.88 4.31 -20.83
C GLN A 281 18.97 3.18 -20.27
N LEU A 282 18.43 3.39 -19.07
CA LEU A 282 17.63 2.42 -18.34
C LEU A 282 16.13 2.71 -18.46
N GLU A 283 15.31 1.65 -18.47
CA GLU A 283 13.91 1.76 -18.09
C GLU A 283 13.82 1.95 -16.56
N VAL A 284 13.02 2.91 -16.11
CA VAL A 284 12.87 3.22 -14.68
C VAL A 284 11.50 2.84 -14.18
N TYR A 285 11.47 2.13 -13.05
CA TYR A 285 10.25 1.76 -12.33
C TYR A 285 10.16 2.48 -10.99
N LEU A 286 8.93 2.82 -10.59
CA LEU A 286 8.55 3.28 -9.26
C LEU A 286 7.44 2.37 -8.72
N GLU A 287 7.45 2.07 -7.42
CA GLU A 287 6.49 1.19 -6.77
C GLU A 287 5.72 1.90 -5.64
N PRO A 288 4.99 3.02 -5.90
CA PRO A 288 4.21 3.64 -4.84
C PRO A 288 3.17 2.67 -4.29
N GLY A 289 3.04 2.65 -2.97
CA GLY A 289 1.99 1.94 -2.26
C GLY A 289 1.09 2.93 -1.54
N GLU A 290 1.62 3.56 -0.49
CA GLU A 290 0.92 4.59 0.27
C GLU A 290 0.46 5.75 -0.60
N ALA A 291 1.32 6.25 -1.48
CA ALA A 291 0.99 7.38 -2.34
C ALA A 291 -0.24 7.15 -3.25
N ILE A 292 -0.68 5.91 -3.46
CA ILE A 292 -1.90 5.62 -4.23
C ILE A 292 -3.14 5.94 -3.41
N ALA A 293 -3.18 5.53 -2.14
CA ALA A 293 -4.34 5.65 -1.29
C ALA A 293 -4.15 6.62 -0.10
N LEU A 294 -3.09 7.46 -0.15
CA LEU A 294 -2.81 8.48 0.87
C LEU A 294 -4.02 9.40 1.04
N ASN A 295 -4.48 9.55 2.27
CA ASN A 295 -5.69 10.31 2.63
C ASN A 295 -6.97 9.90 1.89
N ALA A 296 -6.98 8.74 1.21
CA ALA A 296 -8.12 8.26 0.44
C ALA A 296 -9.02 7.28 1.20
N GLY A 297 -8.80 7.11 2.50
CA GLY A 297 -9.65 6.24 3.30
C GLY A 297 -9.78 6.66 4.74
N THR A 298 -10.93 6.31 5.33
CA THR A 298 -11.24 6.56 6.74
C THR A 298 -11.67 5.27 7.43
N LEU A 299 -11.56 5.24 8.76
CA LEU A 299 -12.17 4.22 9.60
C LEU A 299 -13.21 4.89 10.49
N ILE A 300 -14.47 4.54 10.31
CA ILE A 300 -15.56 4.95 11.22
C ILE A 300 -15.71 3.93 12.34
N THR A 301 -15.93 4.43 13.54
CA THR A 301 -16.08 3.64 14.76
C THR A 301 -17.10 4.27 15.72
N LYS A 302 -17.71 3.46 16.57
CA LYS A 302 -18.73 3.89 17.51
C LYS A 302 -18.21 3.84 18.95
N VAL A 303 -18.57 4.83 19.75
CA VAL A 303 -18.37 4.82 21.20
C VAL A 303 -19.33 3.83 21.83
N LEU A 304 -18.79 2.80 22.47
CA LEU A 304 -19.56 1.75 23.17
C LEU A 304 -19.76 2.06 24.63
N ASP A 305 -18.75 2.71 25.27
CA ASP A 305 -18.78 3.05 26.68
C ASP A 305 -17.88 4.25 26.96
N VAL A 306 -18.13 4.94 28.06
CA VAL A 306 -17.30 6.05 28.57
C VAL A 306 -16.98 5.75 30.03
N ILE A 307 -15.69 5.48 30.30
CA ILE A 307 -15.20 5.14 31.63
C ILE A 307 -14.50 6.36 32.21
N ASP A 308 -14.95 6.83 33.35
CA ASP A 308 -14.23 7.86 34.11
C ASP A 308 -13.01 7.22 34.78
N THR A 309 -11.83 7.68 34.36
CA THR A 309 -10.56 7.32 35.01
C THR A 309 -10.00 8.51 35.77
N GLU A 310 -8.97 8.28 36.61
CA GLU A 310 -8.44 9.31 37.53
C GLU A 310 -7.91 10.56 36.81
N ASP A 311 -7.44 10.37 35.53
CA ASP A 311 -6.79 11.43 34.76
C ASP A 311 -7.71 12.07 33.71
N MET A 312 -8.49 11.26 32.98
CA MET A 312 -9.39 11.73 31.93
C MET A 312 -10.42 10.67 31.54
N PRO A 313 -11.56 11.04 30.92
CA PRO A 313 -12.48 10.06 30.36
C PRO A 313 -11.82 9.16 29.32
N THR A 314 -12.02 7.84 29.42
CA THR A 314 -11.60 6.85 28.45
C THR A 314 -12.80 6.33 27.67
N LEU A 315 -12.80 6.51 26.37
CA LEU A 315 -13.86 6.06 25.48
C LEU A 315 -13.50 4.68 24.95
N ILE A 316 -14.39 3.72 25.14
CA ILE A 316 -14.25 2.36 24.58
C ILE A 316 -14.95 2.33 23.24
N LEU A 317 -14.17 1.99 22.19
CA LEU A 317 -14.62 1.96 20.80
C LEU A 317 -14.86 0.53 20.32
N ASP A 318 -15.67 0.36 19.27
CA ASP A 318 -15.80 -0.90 18.56
C ASP A 318 -14.64 -1.15 17.57
N ALA A 319 -13.79 -0.16 17.30
CA ALA A 319 -12.49 -0.32 16.64
C ALA A 319 -11.38 -0.67 17.67
N SER A 320 -10.22 -1.12 17.13
CA SER A 320 -9.06 -1.53 17.93
C SER A 320 -7.76 -1.11 17.25
N ALA A 321 -6.82 -0.56 18.00
CA ALA A 321 -5.48 -0.31 17.51
C ALA A 321 -4.80 -1.64 17.12
N ALA A 322 -4.84 -2.64 18.00
CA ALA A 322 -4.20 -3.94 17.77
C ALA A 322 -4.77 -4.72 16.58
N CYS A 323 -6.08 -4.56 16.30
CA CYS A 323 -6.77 -5.36 15.27
C CYS A 323 -6.98 -4.61 13.95
N HIS A 324 -7.28 -3.31 13.99
CA HIS A 324 -7.76 -2.56 12.84
C HIS A 324 -6.80 -1.47 12.35
N MET A 325 -5.84 -1.07 13.18
CA MET A 325 -4.78 -0.10 12.85
C MET A 325 -3.48 -0.44 13.59
N PRO A 326 -2.90 -1.65 13.34
CA PRO A 326 -1.80 -2.17 14.17
C PRO A 326 -0.55 -1.31 14.16
N ASP A 327 -0.32 -0.50 13.12
CA ASP A 327 0.81 0.44 13.08
C ASP A 327 0.76 1.50 14.19
N VAL A 328 -0.41 1.79 14.76
CA VAL A 328 -0.53 2.65 15.96
C VAL A 328 0.29 2.09 17.12
N LEU A 329 0.38 0.77 17.25
CA LEU A 329 1.15 0.09 18.31
C LEU A 329 2.55 -0.33 17.84
N GLU A 330 2.70 -0.76 16.59
CA GLU A 330 3.96 -1.26 16.04
C GLU A 330 4.94 -0.12 15.70
N MET A 331 4.42 1.00 15.25
CA MET A 331 5.14 2.23 14.92
C MET A 331 4.42 3.42 15.54
N PRO A 332 4.53 3.61 16.87
CA PRO A 332 3.65 4.49 17.61
C PRO A 332 3.42 5.86 16.95
N TYR A 333 2.22 6.05 16.43
CA TYR A 333 1.73 7.32 15.91
C TYR A 333 0.28 7.53 16.36
N THR A 334 -0.22 8.73 16.25
CA THR A 334 -1.61 9.04 16.57
C THR A 334 -2.35 9.33 15.27
N PRO A 335 -3.31 8.46 14.86
CA PRO A 335 -4.05 8.67 13.62
C PRO A 335 -4.82 9.99 13.64
N PRO A 336 -4.97 10.69 12.51
CA PRO A 336 -5.81 11.88 12.42
C PRO A 336 -7.26 11.55 12.80
N LEU A 337 -7.89 12.37 13.61
CA LEU A 337 -9.31 12.26 13.94
C LEU A 337 -10.04 13.46 13.34
N PHE A 338 -10.91 13.23 12.35
CA PHE A 338 -11.53 14.28 11.56
C PHE A 338 -12.85 14.76 12.14
N SER A 339 -13.66 13.87 12.71
CA SER A 339 -14.94 14.24 13.28
C SER A 339 -15.39 13.34 14.43
N ALA A 340 -16.17 13.96 15.36
CA ALA A 340 -16.97 13.24 16.33
C ALA A 340 -18.44 13.63 16.04
N MET A 341 -19.18 12.75 15.35
CA MET A 341 -20.58 13.00 14.97
C MET A 341 -21.53 12.47 16.04
N LYS A 342 -22.56 13.24 16.36
CA LYS A 342 -23.63 12.78 17.24
C LYS A 342 -24.48 11.75 16.53
N SER A 343 -24.87 10.71 17.25
CA SER A 343 -25.79 9.69 16.76
C SER A 343 -27.05 10.34 16.15
N GLY A 344 -27.31 10.06 14.84
CA GLY A 344 -28.48 10.57 14.11
C GLY A 344 -28.26 11.82 13.25
N GLN A 345 -27.04 12.35 13.12
CA GLN A 345 -26.73 13.42 12.17
C GLN A 345 -26.47 12.90 10.75
N GLU A 346 -27.06 13.56 9.74
CA GLU A 346 -27.00 13.12 8.33
C GLU A 346 -25.79 13.66 7.52
N ALA A 347 -25.05 14.64 8.02
CA ALA A 347 -24.04 15.33 7.26
C ALA A 347 -22.61 14.89 7.62
N TYR A 348 -21.92 14.33 6.64
CA TYR A 348 -20.47 14.27 6.58
C TYR A 348 -20.00 15.56 5.87
N GLU A 349 -19.82 16.63 6.64
CA GLU A 349 -19.01 17.76 6.19
C GLU A 349 -17.61 17.58 6.79
N GLU A 350 -16.60 17.60 5.91
CA GLU A 350 -15.18 17.66 6.27
C GLU A 350 -14.92 19.01 6.98
N GLU A 351 -15.39 19.19 8.21
CA GLU A 351 -14.84 20.24 9.05
C GLU A 351 -13.42 19.82 9.43
N GLN A 352 -12.44 20.53 8.88
CA GLN A 352 -11.01 20.42 9.19
C GLN A 352 -10.74 20.90 10.62
N GLY A 353 -11.27 20.16 11.59
CA GLY A 353 -10.96 20.32 12.99
C GLY A 353 -9.95 19.27 13.41
N GLN A 354 -8.66 19.48 13.16
CA GLN A 354 -7.62 18.63 13.73
C GLN A 354 -7.76 18.63 15.25
N CYS A 355 -8.04 17.47 15.84
CA CYS A 355 -7.96 17.29 17.28
C CYS A 355 -6.50 17.44 17.71
N VAL A 356 -6.25 18.28 18.72
CA VAL A 356 -4.90 18.57 19.21
C VAL A 356 -4.36 17.37 19.99
N ARG A 357 -3.19 16.90 19.60
CA ARG A 357 -2.45 15.84 20.31
C ARG A 357 -1.88 16.38 21.62
N LYS A 358 -1.88 15.56 22.69
CA LYS A 358 -1.14 15.87 23.92
C LYS A 358 0.34 15.70 23.65
N PRO A 359 1.22 16.68 23.94
CA PRO A 359 2.66 16.47 23.84
C PRO A 359 3.08 15.36 24.80
N GLU A 360 3.89 14.42 24.33
CA GLU A 360 4.50 13.41 25.17
C GLU A 360 5.41 14.10 26.20
N THR A 361 5.22 13.80 27.50
CA THR A 361 6.13 14.25 28.52
C THR A 361 7.46 13.51 28.40
N ALA A 362 8.56 14.18 28.76
CA ALA A 362 9.94 13.72 28.53
C ALA A 362 10.31 12.36 29.19
N ASP A 363 9.44 11.81 30.04
CA ASP A 363 9.69 10.60 30.84
C ASP A 363 9.17 9.30 30.18
N GLU A 364 8.41 9.37 29.07
CA GLU A 364 7.96 8.19 28.31
C GLU A 364 8.84 7.88 27.09
N LYS A 365 10.03 8.44 27.01
CA LYS A 365 10.96 8.24 25.91
C LYS A 365 11.58 6.86 25.95
N GLY A 366 11.00 5.92 25.22
CA GLY A 366 11.80 4.93 24.51
C GLY A 366 12.68 5.65 23.47
N PRO A 367 13.78 5.04 22.96
CA PRO A 367 14.82 5.74 22.20
C PRO A 367 14.44 6.23 20.77
N ALA A 368 13.16 6.43 20.46
CA ALA A 368 12.68 6.71 19.09
C ALA A 368 11.58 7.78 18.96
N ALA A 369 11.59 8.82 19.78
CA ALA A 369 10.63 9.92 19.63
C ALA A 369 11.34 11.26 19.42
N ARG A 370 11.80 11.48 18.20
CA ARG A 370 12.12 12.81 17.67
C ARG A 370 11.62 12.87 16.25
N THR A 371 10.48 13.52 16.02
CA THR A 371 10.24 14.13 14.70
C THR A 371 9.11 15.13 14.71
N ALA A 372 9.36 16.20 13.96
CA ALA A 372 8.47 17.17 13.35
C ALA A 372 7.62 18.02 14.30
N GLU A 373 8.26 18.95 14.98
CA GLU A 373 7.68 20.25 15.23
C GLU A 373 7.56 21.00 13.88
N THR A 374 6.47 20.80 13.15
CA THR A 374 6.03 21.83 12.23
C THR A 374 5.42 22.93 13.09
N GLU A 375 6.06 24.09 13.11
CA GLU A 375 5.49 25.34 13.60
C GLU A 375 4.25 25.71 12.75
N ALA A 376 3.12 25.09 13.05
CA ALA A 376 1.82 25.61 12.66
C ALA A 376 1.48 26.72 13.66
N GLY A 377 1.30 27.92 13.13
CA GLY A 377 1.05 29.14 13.91
C GLY A 377 0.04 28.92 15.01
N LYS A 378 0.35 29.47 16.20
CA LYS A 378 -0.54 29.49 17.35
C LYS A 378 -1.92 30.02 16.95
N PRO A 379 -3.00 29.23 17.08
CA PRO A 379 -4.33 29.81 16.99
C PRO A 379 -4.54 30.64 18.25
N THR A 380 -4.71 31.93 18.05
CA THR A 380 -5.19 32.86 19.09
C THR A 380 -6.68 32.56 19.36
N GLY A 381 -6.97 31.81 20.41
CA GLY A 381 -8.30 31.45 20.86
C GLY A 381 -8.28 30.08 21.50
N ALA A 382 -8.05 29.99 22.81
CA ALA A 382 -8.15 28.77 23.59
C ALA A 382 -9.60 28.28 23.56
N SER A 383 -9.94 27.34 22.63
CA SER A 383 -11.19 26.59 22.75
C SER A 383 -11.10 25.69 23.98
N GLU A 384 -12.05 25.83 24.91
CA GLU A 384 -12.25 24.92 26.04
C GLU A 384 -12.64 23.53 25.52
N GLY A 385 -11.67 22.67 25.23
CA GLY A 385 -11.91 21.29 24.84
C GLY A 385 -11.52 20.31 25.95
N ALA A 386 -12.13 19.14 25.97
CA ALA A 386 -11.84 18.07 26.92
C ALA A 386 -10.80 17.07 26.33
N TRP A 387 -9.81 16.68 27.15
CA TRP A 387 -8.94 15.57 26.83
C TRP A 387 -9.68 14.25 27.07
N VAL A 388 -9.53 13.31 26.12
CA VAL A 388 -10.07 11.97 26.19
C VAL A 388 -9.01 10.95 25.73
N ARG A 389 -9.07 9.77 26.32
CA ARG A 389 -8.32 8.60 25.82
C ARG A 389 -9.26 7.75 24.97
N LEU A 390 -8.81 7.37 23.76
CA LEU A 390 -9.52 6.43 22.90
C LEU A 390 -8.90 5.06 23.03
N ALA A 391 -9.69 4.07 23.42
CA ALA A 391 -9.27 2.70 23.66
C ALA A 391 -10.25 1.69 23.02
N SER A 392 -9.83 0.46 22.92
CA SER A 392 -10.57 -0.63 22.32
C SER A 392 -11.35 -1.44 23.36
N ARG A 393 -12.23 -2.29 22.84
CA ARG A 393 -12.94 -3.34 23.61
C ARG A 393 -12.15 -4.66 23.77
N THR A 394 -10.90 -4.76 23.29
CA THR A 394 -10.09 -5.95 23.54
C THR A 394 -9.63 -6.05 24.98
N CYS A 395 -9.19 -7.25 25.40
CA CYS A 395 -8.62 -7.45 26.74
C CYS A 395 -7.13 -7.07 26.83
N LEU A 396 -6.53 -6.56 25.77
CA LEU A 396 -5.16 -6.08 25.77
C LEU A 396 -5.08 -4.68 26.41
N ALA A 397 -4.46 -4.57 27.57
CA ALA A 397 -4.37 -3.30 28.30
C ALA A 397 -3.70 -2.18 27.48
N GLY A 398 -2.76 -2.52 26.58
CA GLY A 398 -2.10 -1.59 25.68
C GLY A 398 -2.85 -1.26 24.40
N ASP A 399 -4.09 -1.75 24.21
CA ASP A 399 -4.90 -1.45 23.02
C ASP A 399 -5.55 -0.06 23.13
N VAL A 400 -4.69 0.95 23.07
CA VAL A 400 -5.03 2.37 23.15
C VAL A 400 -4.69 3.04 21.83
N ILE A 401 -5.66 3.71 21.24
CA ILE A 401 -5.48 4.39 19.94
C ILE A 401 -4.73 5.72 20.13
N GLY A 402 -5.04 6.45 21.18
CA GLY A 402 -4.35 7.69 21.49
C GLY A 402 -5.08 8.62 22.44
N LEU A 403 -4.47 9.79 22.67
CA LEU A 403 -5.01 10.87 23.48
C LEU A 403 -5.43 12.05 22.57
N TYR A 404 -6.67 12.50 22.70
CA TYR A 404 -7.23 13.53 21.84
C TYR A 404 -7.89 14.64 22.66
N LYS A 405 -7.78 15.88 22.20
CA LYS A 405 -8.53 17.01 22.72
C LYS A 405 -9.73 17.27 21.82
N LEU A 406 -10.92 17.04 22.33
CA LEU A 406 -12.18 17.19 21.60
C LEU A 406 -12.98 18.40 22.12
N PRO A 407 -13.82 19.03 21.28
CA PRO A 407 -14.70 20.15 21.74
C PRO A 407 -15.59 19.76 22.90
N ALA A 408 -16.02 18.50 22.97
CA ALA A 408 -16.77 17.91 24.08
C ALA A 408 -16.46 16.42 24.19
N VAL A 409 -16.70 15.82 25.36
CA VAL A 409 -16.60 14.38 25.55
C VAL A 409 -17.72 13.68 24.76
N PRO A 410 -17.41 12.82 23.78
CA PRO A 410 -18.40 12.04 23.05
C PRO A 410 -19.17 11.10 23.98
N LYS A 411 -20.43 10.81 23.62
CA LYS A 411 -21.33 9.92 24.35
C LYS A 411 -21.40 8.56 23.71
N VAL A 412 -21.87 7.58 24.45
CA VAL A 412 -22.23 6.26 23.93
C VAL A 412 -23.16 6.40 22.73
N GLY A 413 -22.79 5.76 21.62
CA GLY A 413 -23.50 5.80 20.36
C GLY A 413 -22.94 6.84 19.36
N ASP A 414 -22.12 7.79 19.79
CA ASP A 414 -21.48 8.74 18.87
C ASP A 414 -20.46 8.03 17.98
N ILE A 415 -20.28 8.56 16.76
CA ILE A 415 -19.36 8.00 15.74
C ILE A 415 -18.12 8.88 15.66
N LEU A 416 -16.97 8.25 15.71
CA LEU A 416 -15.66 8.88 15.46
C LEU A 416 -15.14 8.43 14.08
N THR A 417 -14.41 9.32 13.38
CA THR A 417 -13.86 9.08 12.06
C THR A 417 -12.36 9.33 12.07
N PHE A 418 -11.58 8.25 11.99
CA PHE A 418 -10.13 8.32 11.82
C PHE A 418 -9.76 8.46 10.34
N GLY A 419 -8.80 9.34 10.03
CA GLY A 419 -8.28 9.57 8.70
C GLY A 419 -7.12 8.66 8.35
N ASP A 420 -6.80 8.64 7.06
CA ASP A 420 -5.69 7.91 6.46
C ASP A 420 -5.65 6.41 6.80
N MET A 421 -6.81 5.77 6.78
CA MET A 421 -7.00 4.38 7.18
C MET A 421 -7.11 3.39 6.00
N ALA A 422 -6.82 3.81 4.76
CA ALA A 422 -6.79 2.90 3.63
C ALA A 422 -5.45 2.16 3.48
N ILE A 423 -4.35 2.80 3.87
CA ILE A 423 -2.99 2.31 3.70
C ILE A 423 -2.54 1.52 4.94
N TYR A 424 -1.91 0.36 4.72
CA TYR A 424 -1.46 -0.61 5.71
C TYR A 424 -2.53 -1.11 6.69
N SER A 425 -3.46 -0.29 7.14
CA SER A 425 -4.51 -0.67 8.10
C SER A 425 -5.36 -1.84 7.59
N MET A 426 -5.91 -1.75 6.37
CA MET A 426 -6.74 -2.80 5.78
C MET A 426 -5.95 -4.10 5.51
N VAL A 427 -4.71 -4.00 5.07
CA VAL A 427 -3.88 -5.17 4.71
C VAL A 427 -3.23 -5.85 5.91
N LYS A 428 -3.09 -5.13 7.04
CA LYS A 428 -2.49 -5.64 8.29
C LYS A 428 -3.53 -6.04 9.34
N ASN A 429 -4.82 -5.82 9.09
CA ASN A 429 -5.87 -6.08 10.07
C ASN A 429 -5.92 -7.57 10.50
N ASN A 430 -6.44 -7.80 11.69
CA ASN A 430 -6.53 -9.13 12.26
C ASN A 430 -7.76 -9.29 13.18
N THR A 431 -7.99 -10.48 13.68
CA THR A 431 -9.14 -10.83 14.51
C THR A 431 -8.75 -11.24 15.92
N PHE A 432 -7.67 -10.68 16.46
CA PHE A 432 -7.25 -10.93 17.84
C PHE A 432 -8.41 -10.69 18.81
N ASN A 433 -8.48 -11.50 19.86
CA ASN A 433 -9.51 -11.43 20.90
C ASN A 433 -10.96 -11.62 20.39
N GLY A 434 -11.13 -12.22 19.18
CA GLY A 434 -12.43 -12.42 18.56
C GLY A 434 -13.05 -11.13 18.00
N MET A 435 -12.25 -10.11 17.77
CA MET A 435 -12.71 -8.89 17.08
C MET A 435 -13.14 -9.20 15.65
N ALA A 436 -14.31 -8.71 15.26
CA ALA A 436 -14.73 -8.74 13.86
C ALA A 436 -13.88 -7.76 13.04
N LEU A 437 -13.53 -8.14 11.82
CA LEU A 437 -12.92 -7.20 10.88
C LEU A 437 -13.92 -6.10 10.52
N PRO A 438 -13.45 -4.83 10.32
CA PRO A 438 -14.30 -3.75 9.85
C PRO A 438 -14.91 -4.05 8.47
N ASP A 439 -16.16 -3.66 8.25
CA ASP A 439 -16.75 -3.70 6.91
C ASP A 439 -15.87 -2.90 5.93
N ILE A 440 -15.83 -3.31 4.66
CA ILE A 440 -15.14 -2.57 3.60
C ILE A 440 -16.20 -1.89 2.73
N VAL A 441 -16.12 -0.57 2.63
CA VAL A 441 -17.04 0.29 1.91
C VAL A 441 -16.28 1.12 0.88
N LEU A 442 -16.85 1.27 -0.31
CA LEU A 442 -16.37 2.18 -1.33
C LEU A 442 -17.32 3.37 -1.43
N GLU A 443 -16.81 4.57 -1.21
CA GLU A 443 -17.52 5.81 -1.53
C GLU A 443 -17.26 6.14 -2.99
N ARG A 444 -18.30 6.00 -3.81
CA ARG A 444 -18.24 6.28 -5.25
C ARG A 444 -18.12 7.76 -5.53
N ASP A 445 -17.37 8.10 -6.57
CA ASP A 445 -17.23 9.47 -7.07
C ASP A 445 -18.49 9.90 -7.85
N ARG A 446 -19.59 10.10 -7.11
CA ARG A 446 -20.87 10.55 -7.64
C ARG A 446 -21.67 11.31 -6.58
N GLU A 447 -22.38 12.34 -7.01
CA GLU A 447 -23.34 13.06 -6.17
C GLU A 447 -24.67 12.27 -6.11
N ALA A 448 -24.78 11.37 -5.16
CA ALA A 448 -26.00 10.60 -4.93
C ALA A 448 -26.09 10.17 -3.47
N ASP A 449 -27.30 10.08 -2.93
CA ASP A 449 -27.55 9.61 -1.56
C ASP A 449 -27.06 8.18 -1.33
N ASP A 450 -26.98 7.38 -2.41
CA ASP A 450 -26.55 5.97 -2.39
C ASP A 450 -25.08 5.77 -2.80
N ARG A 451 -24.23 6.79 -2.63
CA ARG A 451 -22.83 6.74 -3.06
C ARG A 451 -21.97 5.69 -2.33
N PHE A 452 -22.40 5.19 -1.19
CA PHE A 452 -21.68 4.15 -0.44
C PHE A 452 -22.05 2.75 -0.91
N GLU A 453 -21.06 2.01 -1.38
CA GLU A 453 -21.16 0.60 -1.80
C GLU A 453 -20.53 -0.29 -0.73
N LEU A 454 -21.31 -1.20 -0.13
CA LEU A 454 -20.76 -2.23 0.75
C LEU A 454 -20.03 -3.26 -0.12
N VAL A 455 -18.71 -3.28 -0.06
CA VAL A 455 -17.87 -4.21 -0.82
C VAL A 455 -17.75 -5.55 -0.10
N LYS A 456 -17.51 -5.53 1.22
CA LYS A 456 -17.37 -6.75 2.01
C LYS A 456 -17.87 -6.50 3.43
N ARG A 457 -18.64 -7.44 3.93
CA ARG A 457 -18.99 -7.57 5.34
C ARG A 457 -18.37 -8.83 5.90
N PHE A 458 -17.77 -8.72 7.06
CA PHE A 458 -17.17 -9.85 7.77
C PHE A 458 -18.04 -10.32 8.91
N GLY A 459 -18.07 -11.65 9.10
CA GLY A 459 -18.88 -12.29 10.13
C GLY A 459 -18.12 -13.37 10.89
N TYR A 460 -18.86 -14.11 11.70
CA TYR A 460 -18.30 -15.21 12.51
C TYR A 460 -17.59 -16.27 11.65
N GLN A 461 -18.07 -16.53 10.43
CA GLN A 461 -17.46 -17.52 9.56
C GLN A 461 -16.04 -17.13 9.12
N ASP A 462 -15.82 -15.86 8.79
CA ASP A 462 -14.48 -15.34 8.44
C ASP A 462 -13.48 -15.50 9.61
N PHE A 463 -13.94 -15.32 10.86
CA PHE A 463 -13.14 -15.59 12.05
C PHE A 463 -12.85 -17.07 12.23
N LYS A 464 -13.89 -17.92 12.13
CA LYS A 464 -13.80 -19.35 12.38
C LYS A 464 -12.91 -20.06 11.38
N GLU A 465 -13.09 -19.81 10.08
CA GLU A 465 -12.36 -20.47 8.99
C GLU A 465 -10.84 -20.19 9.03
N ARG A 466 -10.46 -19.09 9.66
CA ARG A 466 -9.03 -18.76 9.85
C ARG A 466 -8.37 -19.64 10.93
N LEU A 467 -9.13 -20.25 11.82
CA LEU A 467 -8.61 -20.94 13.00
C LEU A 467 -8.64 -22.47 12.86
N ALA A 468 -9.39 -23.01 11.90
CA ALA A 468 -9.52 -24.46 11.71
C ALA A 468 -9.86 -24.83 10.27
#